data_cda392f998b4b300fc02b02628932c54
#
_entry.id   cda392f998b4b300fc02b02628932c54
#
_cell.length_a   1.000
_cell.length_b   1.000
_cell.length_c   1.000
_cell.angle_alpha   90.00
_cell.angle_beta   90.00
_cell.angle_gamma   90.00
#
_symmetry.space_group_name_H-M   'P 1'
#
loop_
_entity.id
_entity.type
_entity.pdbx_description
1 polymer ?
#
loop_
_entity_poly.entity_id
_entity_poly.type
_entity_poly.pdbx_seq_one_letter_code
_entity_poly.pdbx_strand_id
1 'polypeptide(L)'
;MKLKLTAALLGAVVLVSAGGCNFMELSLEDALRPPKTMGDEAEIEQLISNSAKGGYTLKYPKNGNYRSAIIMRDLDGDKADEAIAFFHGKDETAKIHMLVMNESDGKWQIAGDYVTETTDVDCVDFSNITESPELEILAGYTTYTPNVNFLSCYTYSNGTTSTIQAGQSYSAFYCGSLDNSGKDGVMTLNLFTADNEAKATLLEYDKEKRMLFAKASVSMDPNVVKFRHVVFGELENNVKGIVVDGAYASDELVTQAIYFNNDLAVLRNPLYRERYKNPTLRTVGVYSEDVDNDRIVDIPTVEKLPSAGVDSAVKITDKVTRNTFSPAGETLNRKNDYAINFDYGFLVKIPATWQSGTYTAAVENTSMKFFAWQDKKLGSELFEIRSFDAAAWDQGKDNDGYTVIYRDNRYAYAFRNETVADSPFYLTDNEIKTAFSVLNPS
;
A
#
# COMPACT_ATOMS: atom_id res chain seq x y z
N MET A 1 -42.61 18.48 38.54
CA MET A 1 -42.68 17.57 37.41
C MET A 1 -41.44 17.81 36.58
N LYS A 2 -40.47 16.87 36.61
CA LYS A 2 -39.11 17.07 36.15
C LYS A 2 -38.97 16.56 34.69
N LEU A 3 -38.61 17.46 33.80
CA LEU A 3 -38.26 17.14 32.40
C LEU A 3 -36.80 16.69 32.36
N LYS A 4 -36.52 15.49 31.86
CA LYS A 4 -35.17 15.01 31.64
C LYS A 4 -34.81 15.27 30.14
N LEU A 5 -33.83 16.12 29.96
CA LEU A 5 -33.17 16.32 28.66
C LEU A 5 -32.18 15.18 28.44
N THR A 6 -32.39 14.40 27.38
CA THR A 6 -31.38 13.46 26.86
C THR A 6 -30.72 14.11 25.68
N ALA A 7 -29.42 14.42 25.84
CA ALA A 7 -28.56 14.87 24.74
C ALA A 7 -28.14 13.66 23.91
N ALA A 8 -28.52 13.66 22.62
CA ALA A 8 -27.99 12.72 21.65
C ALA A 8 -26.69 13.28 21.07
N LEU A 9 -25.58 12.60 21.32
CA LEU A 9 -24.30 12.85 20.67
C LEU A 9 -24.37 12.20 19.27
N LEU A 10 -24.43 13.02 18.23
CA LEU A 10 -24.18 12.59 16.85
C LEU A 10 -22.67 12.56 16.65
N GLY A 11 -22.09 11.37 16.62
CA GLY A 11 -20.73 11.16 16.13
C GLY A 11 -20.75 11.14 14.61
N ALA A 12 -20.19 12.16 13.97
CA ALA A 12 -19.90 12.16 12.55
C ALA A 12 -18.64 11.31 12.32
N VAL A 13 -18.79 10.11 11.80
CA VAL A 13 -17.68 9.32 11.25
C VAL A 13 -17.42 9.83 9.84
N VAL A 14 -16.34 10.58 9.67
CA VAL A 14 -15.81 10.94 8.36
C VAL A 14 -14.95 9.77 7.88
N LEU A 15 -15.49 8.99 6.95
CA LEU A 15 -14.72 8.00 6.19
C LEU A 15 -13.85 8.75 5.18
N VAL A 16 -12.56 8.83 5.47
CA VAL A 16 -11.54 9.25 4.50
C VAL A 16 -11.13 8.02 3.73
N SER A 17 -11.56 7.93 2.47
CA SER A 17 -11.04 6.98 1.50
C SER A 17 -9.65 7.42 1.08
N ALA A 18 -8.61 6.83 1.66
CA ALA A 18 -7.24 6.99 1.23
C ALA A 18 -6.86 5.82 0.32
N GLY A 19 -6.50 6.14 -0.92
CA GLY A 19 -5.80 5.21 -1.81
C GLY A 19 -4.47 4.78 -1.18
N GLY A 20 -4.16 3.50 -1.35
CA GLY A 20 -3.12 2.80 -0.63
C GLY A 20 -1.73 3.41 -0.76
N CYS A 21 -1.21 3.78 0.38
CA CYS A 21 0.20 3.79 0.73
C CYS A 21 0.25 3.56 2.25
N ASN A 22 1.02 2.59 2.65
CA ASN A 22 1.34 2.14 4.00
C ASN A 22 0.61 2.82 5.16
N PHE A 23 -0.27 2.07 5.83
CA PHE A 23 -0.66 2.36 7.20
C PHE A 23 0.57 2.14 8.11
N MET A 24 1.42 3.14 8.24
CA MET A 24 2.09 3.35 9.51
C MET A 24 1.04 3.95 10.44
N GLU A 25 0.87 3.35 11.60
CA GLU A 25 -0.03 3.82 12.65
C GLU A 25 0.23 5.33 12.90
N LEU A 26 -0.68 6.16 12.40
CA LEU A 26 -0.82 7.50 12.94
C LEU A 26 -1.18 7.30 14.42
N SER A 27 -0.25 7.63 15.32
CA SER A 27 -0.51 7.49 16.75
C SER A 27 -1.75 8.33 17.09
N LEU A 28 -2.59 7.80 17.98
CA LEU A 28 -3.77 8.53 18.47
C LEU A 28 -3.37 9.91 19.04
N GLU A 29 -2.11 10.07 19.44
CA GLU A 29 -1.51 11.30 19.94
C GLU A 29 -1.40 12.38 18.87
N ASP A 30 -1.07 12.05 17.61
CA ASP A 30 -1.00 13.04 16.53
C ASP A 30 -2.38 13.58 16.12
N ALA A 31 -3.44 12.76 16.29
CA ALA A 31 -4.83 13.19 16.04
C ALA A 31 -5.44 14.04 17.16
N LEU A 32 -4.83 14.07 18.35
CA LEU A 32 -5.34 14.77 19.55
C LEU A 32 -4.58 16.06 19.87
N ARG A 33 -3.60 16.47 19.05
CA ARG A 33 -2.89 17.73 19.28
C ARG A 33 -3.82 18.93 19.08
N PRO A 34 -3.84 19.89 20.02
CA PRO A 34 -4.64 21.10 19.84
C PRO A 34 -4.16 21.89 18.63
N PRO A 35 -5.06 22.59 17.88
CA PRO A 35 -4.66 23.46 16.80
C PRO A 35 -3.68 24.53 17.33
N LYS A 36 -2.58 24.74 16.58
CA LYS A 36 -1.58 25.77 16.92
C LYS A 36 -2.20 27.17 16.90
N THR A 37 -1.64 28.05 17.68
CA THR A 37 -2.13 29.43 17.82
C THR A 37 -1.88 30.22 16.52
N MET A 38 -2.77 31.16 16.18
CA MET A 38 -2.65 32.03 14.99
C MET A 38 -1.33 32.84 14.93
N GLY A 39 -0.54 32.90 16.04
CA GLY A 39 0.74 33.57 16.10
C GLY A 39 1.86 32.81 15.38
N ASP A 40 1.90 31.49 15.55
CA ASP A 40 2.97 30.63 14.99
C ASP A 40 2.95 30.61 13.46
N GLU A 41 1.77 30.53 12.85
CA GLU A 41 1.63 30.55 11.39
C GLU A 41 2.20 31.84 10.79
N ALA A 42 1.92 32.99 11.41
CA ALA A 42 2.41 34.30 10.91
C ALA A 42 3.94 34.43 11.03
N GLU A 43 4.55 33.87 12.10
CA GLU A 43 6.01 33.87 12.25
C GLU A 43 6.67 32.94 11.24
N ILE A 44 6.13 31.74 11.03
CA ILE A 44 6.60 30.77 10.03
C ILE A 44 6.51 31.36 8.62
N GLU A 45 5.37 31.97 8.25
CA GLU A 45 5.19 32.63 6.95
C GLU A 45 6.19 33.79 6.77
N GLN A 46 6.47 34.57 7.83
CA GLN A 46 7.47 35.64 7.78
C GLN A 46 8.88 35.08 7.54
N LEU A 47 9.27 33.98 8.15
CA LEU A 47 10.56 33.33 7.90
C LEU A 47 10.67 32.83 6.47
N ILE A 48 9.63 32.20 5.92
CA ILE A 48 9.58 31.76 4.53
C ILE A 48 9.73 32.94 3.59
N SER A 49 8.99 34.02 3.83
CA SER A 49 9.06 35.27 3.03
C SER A 49 10.46 35.90 3.06
N ASN A 50 11.10 35.89 4.21
CA ASN A 50 12.45 36.41 4.37
C ASN A 50 13.50 35.58 3.62
N SER A 51 13.40 34.24 3.72
CA SER A 51 14.28 33.29 3.01
C SER A 51 14.09 33.40 1.50
N ALA A 52 12.87 33.59 1.03
CA ALA A 52 12.54 33.74 -0.39
C ALA A 52 12.98 35.12 -0.97
N LYS A 53 13.44 36.07 -0.15
CA LYS A 53 13.84 37.43 -0.54
C LYS A 53 12.79 38.20 -1.35
N GLY A 54 11.52 37.93 -1.10
CA GLY A 54 10.39 38.53 -1.80
C GLY A 54 9.21 37.60 -1.94
N GLY A 55 8.60 37.60 -3.13
CA GLY A 55 7.46 36.69 -3.38
C GLY A 55 7.87 35.22 -3.50
N TYR A 56 7.02 34.32 -2.98
CA TYR A 56 7.24 32.88 -3.05
C TYR A 56 5.94 32.15 -3.41
N THR A 57 6.07 30.91 -3.81
CA THR A 57 4.96 29.98 -3.98
C THR A 57 5.26 28.72 -3.22
N LEU A 58 4.38 28.35 -2.30
CA LEU A 58 4.48 27.10 -1.55
C LEU A 58 4.36 25.89 -2.48
N LYS A 59 5.07 24.84 -2.15
CA LYS A 59 5.04 23.54 -2.83
C LYS A 59 4.56 22.46 -1.87
N TYR A 60 3.87 21.50 -2.44
CA TYR A 60 3.25 20.41 -1.70
C TYR A 60 3.88 19.09 -2.14
N PRO A 61 4.24 18.18 -1.23
CA PRO A 61 4.59 16.82 -1.62
C PRO A 61 3.43 16.16 -2.40
N LYS A 62 3.74 15.59 -3.55
CA LYS A 62 2.74 14.98 -4.45
C LYS A 62 2.22 13.64 -3.94
N ASN A 63 3.09 12.92 -3.23
CA ASN A 63 2.85 11.55 -2.75
C ASN A 63 3.20 11.43 -1.26
N GLY A 64 2.93 10.26 -0.67
CA GLY A 64 3.21 9.99 0.73
C GLY A 64 2.15 10.52 1.70
N ASN A 65 2.46 10.45 2.99
CA ASN A 65 1.53 10.80 4.07
C ASN A 65 1.52 12.30 4.41
N TYR A 66 2.63 12.98 4.15
CA TYR A 66 2.83 14.39 4.49
C TYR A 66 2.63 15.27 3.27
N ARG A 67 1.39 15.71 3.04
CA ARG A 67 0.99 16.49 1.84
C ARG A 67 0.71 17.97 2.10
N SER A 68 1.02 18.47 3.29
CA SER A 68 0.90 19.90 3.61
C SER A 68 2.06 20.69 3.04
N ALA A 69 1.82 21.97 2.74
CA ALA A 69 2.89 22.90 2.32
C ALA A 69 3.84 23.22 3.48
N ILE A 70 3.31 23.21 4.69
CA ILE A 70 4.05 23.31 5.94
C ILE A 70 3.72 22.03 6.71
N ILE A 71 4.72 21.22 6.97
CA ILE A 71 4.64 19.98 7.71
C ILE A 71 5.11 20.27 9.13
N MET A 72 4.30 19.92 10.11
CA MET A 72 4.62 20.05 11.52
C MET A 72 4.97 18.67 12.07
N ARG A 73 6.16 18.53 12.66
CA ARG A 73 6.66 17.27 13.17
C ARG A 73 7.64 17.49 14.31
N ASP A 74 7.41 16.83 15.44
CA ASP A 74 8.37 16.72 16.53
C ASP A 74 9.55 15.85 16.05
N LEU A 75 10.69 16.46 15.78
CA LEU A 75 11.89 15.82 15.24
C LEU A 75 12.85 15.37 16.33
N ASP A 76 12.84 15.99 17.52
CA ASP A 76 13.81 15.71 18.58
C ASP A 76 13.19 15.09 19.85
N GLY A 77 11.87 14.87 19.85
CA GLY A 77 11.15 14.21 20.93
C GLY A 77 10.87 15.10 22.14
N ASP A 78 11.00 16.40 22.00
CA ASP A 78 10.74 17.39 23.09
C ASP A 78 9.26 17.75 23.24
N LYS A 79 8.39 17.27 22.33
CA LYS A 79 6.94 17.48 22.22
C LYS A 79 6.54 18.84 21.61
N ALA A 80 7.48 19.65 21.20
CA ALA A 80 7.24 20.77 20.30
C ALA A 80 7.45 20.29 18.85
N ASP A 81 6.66 20.78 17.90
CA ASP A 81 6.87 20.42 16.51
C ASP A 81 7.81 21.41 15.84
N GLU A 82 8.76 20.91 15.06
CA GLU A 82 9.45 21.65 14.03
C GLU A 82 8.53 21.86 12.82
N ALA A 83 8.79 22.91 12.05
CA ALA A 83 8.09 23.21 10.82
C ALA A 83 9.00 22.99 9.62
N ILE A 84 8.55 22.21 8.65
CA ILE A 84 9.25 21.97 7.38
C ILE A 84 8.40 22.55 6.25
N ALA A 85 8.91 23.53 5.53
CA ALA A 85 8.21 24.17 4.42
C ALA A 85 8.95 24.00 3.10
N PHE A 86 8.19 23.73 2.02
CA PHE A 86 8.71 23.70 0.67
C PHE A 86 8.17 24.87 -0.14
N PHE A 87 9.05 25.57 -0.84
CA PHE A 87 8.65 26.69 -1.68
C PHE A 87 9.68 26.94 -2.80
N HIS A 88 9.29 27.71 -3.79
CA HIS A 88 10.22 28.36 -4.71
C HIS A 88 10.06 29.88 -4.64
N GLY A 89 11.15 30.59 -4.81
CA GLY A 89 11.15 32.05 -4.96
C GLY A 89 10.50 32.45 -6.29
N LYS A 90 9.99 33.70 -6.37
CA LYS A 90 9.30 34.22 -7.56
C LYS A 90 10.15 34.12 -8.83
N ASP A 91 11.45 34.37 -8.71
CA ASP A 91 12.38 34.36 -9.83
C ASP A 91 13.23 33.06 -9.92
N GLU A 92 12.94 32.08 -9.07
CA GLU A 92 13.68 30.79 -8.96
C GLU A 92 12.77 29.58 -9.14
N THR A 93 11.89 29.60 -10.14
CA THR A 93 10.87 28.55 -10.36
C THR A 93 11.43 27.15 -10.67
N ALA A 94 12.72 27.06 -11.01
CA ALA A 94 13.43 25.79 -11.23
C ALA A 94 14.16 25.27 -9.97
N LYS A 95 13.96 25.93 -8.81
CA LYS A 95 14.57 25.52 -7.55
C LYS A 95 13.51 25.39 -6.47
N ILE A 96 13.67 24.37 -5.65
CA ILE A 96 12.88 24.15 -4.44
C ILE A 96 13.76 24.42 -3.23
N HIS A 97 13.26 25.26 -2.34
CA HIS A 97 13.77 25.42 -0.99
C HIS A 97 13.05 24.46 -0.06
N MET A 98 13.77 23.76 0.78
CA MET A 98 13.27 23.10 1.98
C MET A 98 13.77 23.91 3.18
N LEU A 99 12.86 24.61 3.84
CA LEU A 99 13.14 25.38 5.03
C LEU A 99 12.72 24.59 6.26
N VAL A 100 13.66 24.31 7.15
CA VAL A 100 13.37 23.70 8.45
C VAL A 100 13.46 24.79 9.50
N MET A 101 12.45 24.84 10.35
CA MET A 101 12.31 25.89 11.37
C MET A 101 11.96 25.23 12.70
N ASN A 102 12.48 25.78 13.79
CA ASN A 102 12.17 25.38 15.15
C ASN A 102 11.78 26.58 16.01
N GLU A 103 11.04 26.33 17.08
CA GLU A 103 10.75 27.33 18.09
C GLU A 103 11.79 27.26 19.22
N SER A 104 12.38 28.41 19.57
CA SER A 104 13.30 28.56 20.70
C SER A 104 12.99 29.84 21.45
N ASP A 105 12.83 29.75 22.75
CA ASP A 105 12.48 30.88 23.63
C ASP A 105 11.22 31.65 23.19
N GLY A 106 10.22 30.96 22.66
CA GLY A 106 8.95 31.52 22.18
C GLY A 106 9.09 32.28 20.86
N LYS A 107 10.09 31.95 20.05
CA LYS A 107 10.30 32.54 18.71
C LYS A 107 10.71 31.49 17.72
N TRP A 108 10.11 31.55 16.53
CA TRP A 108 10.49 30.72 15.41
C TRP A 108 11.79 31.19 14.78
N GLN A 109 12.67 30.26 14.46
CA GLN A 109 13.96 30.50 13.83
C GLN A 109 14.30 29.43 12.79
N ILE A 110 15.18 29.78 11.84
CA ILE A 110 15.59 28.84 10.79
C ILE A 110 16.65 27.88 11.32
N ALA A 111 16.34 26.58 11.30
CA ALA A 111 17.26 25.49 11.60
C ALA A 111 18.07 25.06 10.37
N GLY A 112 17.54 25.27 9.16
CA GLY A 112 18.22 25.01 7.89
C GLY A 112 17.43 25.47 6.69
N ASP A 113 18.15 25.85 5.62
CA ASP A 113 17.60 26.21 4.30
C ASP A 113 18.40 25.46 3.22
N TYR A 114 17.73 24.55 2.50
CA TYR A 114 18.33 23.69 1.49
C TYR A 114 17.69 23.94 0.14
N VAL A 115 18.53 24.19 -0.86
CA VAL A 115 18.09 24.48 -2.22
C VAL A 115 18.40 23.30 -3.13
N THR A 116 17.40 22.82 -3.83
CA THR A 116 17.51 21.72 -4.80
C THR A 116 17.07 22.19 -6.18
N GLU A 117 17.84 21.89 -7.22
CA GLU A 117 17.51 22.24 -8.61
C GLU A 117 16.44 21.27 -9.16
N THR A 118 15.19 21.54 -8.83
CA THR A 118 14.00 20.80 -9.24
C THR A 118 12.78 21.71 -9.19
N THR A 119 11.67 21.24 -9.77
CA THR A 119 10.43 22.03 -9.81
C THR A 119 9.40 21.58 -8.78
N ASP A 120 9.52 20.35 -8.24
CA ASP A 120 8.51 19.77 -7.39
C ASP A 120 9.07 18.80 -6.35
N VAL A 121 8.35 18.69 -5.24
CA VAL A 121 8.58 17.71 -4.18
C VAL A 121 7.74 16.46 -4.48
N ASP A 122 8.37 15.30 -4.46
CA ASP A 122 7.67 14.02 -4.64
C ASP A 122 6.99 13.61 -3.34
N CYS A 123 7.77 13.36 -2.29
CA CYS A 123 7.27 12.96 -0.98
C CYS A 123 8.24 13.37 0.14
N VAL A 124 7.74 13.31 1.36
CA VAL A 124 8.54 13.51 2.58
C VAL A 124 8.23 12.36 3.52
N ASP A 125 9.25 11.88 4.23
CA ASP A 125 9.12 10.89 5.30
C ASP A 125 10.09 11.21 6.43
N PHE A 126 9.87 10.58 7.60
CA PHE A 126 10.66 10.78 8.80
C PHE A 126 11.00 9.41 9.39
N SER A 127 12.26 9.18 9.77
CA SER A 127 12.71 7.90 10.28
C SER A 127 13.94 8.05 11.15
N ASN A 128 14.12 7.14 12.10
CA ASN A 128 15.32 7.10 12.94
C ASN A 128 16.41 6.28 12.28
N ILE A 129 17.17 6.90 11.38
CA ILE A 129 18.19 6.25 10.56
C ILE A 129 19.54 6.27 11.26
N THR A 130 19.84 7.34 12.00
CA THR A 130 21.16 7.54 12.61
C THR A 130 21.29 6.92 13.99
N GLU A 131 20.24 6.35 14.55
CA GLU A 131 20.14 5.82 15.92
C GLU A 131 20.29 6.92 16.99
N SER A 132 20.09 8.17 16.61
CA SER A 132 19.93 9.27 17.55
C SER A 132 18.47 9.29 18.06
N PRO A 133 18.16 9.99 19.15
CA PRO A 133 16.77 10.13 19.57
C PRO A 133 15.91 10.95 18.58
N GLU A 134 16.58 11.74 17.73
CA GLU A 134 15.94 12.59 16.74
C GLU A 134 15.55 11.81 15.47
N LEU A 135 14.59 12.35 14.72
CA LEU A 135 14.18 11.83 13.43
C LEU A 135 14.94 12.54 12.29
N GLU A 136 15.37 11.77 11.31
CA GLU A 136 15.89 12.29 10.05
C GLU A 136 14.73 12.65 9.11
N ILE A 137 14.94 13.73 8.34
CA ILE A 137 14.04 14.18 7.28
C ILE A 137 14.47 13.53 5.96
N LEU A 138 13.59 12.80 5.31
CA LEU A 138 13.78 12.20 4.00
C LEU A 138 12.93 12.96 2.99
N ALA A 139 13.57 13.78 2.16
CA ALA A 139 12.90 14.59 1.16
C ALA A 139 13.16 14.04 -0.24
N GLY A 140 12.09 13.62 -0.91
CA GLY A 140 12.09 13.16 -2.29
C GLY A 140 11.72 14.27 -3.26
N TYR A 141 12.50 14.42 -4.32
CA TYR A 141 12.31 15.45 -5.34
C TYR A 141 12.12 14.85 -6.73
N THR A 142 11.19 15.42 -7.51
CA THR A 142 10.94 14.96 -8.87
C THR A 142 12.05 15.37 -9.83
N THR A 143 12.19 14.61 -10.92
CA THR A 143 13.04 15.02 -12.06
C THR A 143 12.21 15.17 -13.32
N TYR A 144 12.85 15.60 -14.40
CA TYR A 144 12.23 15.62 -15.73
C TYR A 144 12.15 14.23 -16.38
N THR A 145 12.92 13.26 -15.86
CA THR A 145 12.89 11.87 -16.35
C THR A 145 11.75 11.13 -15.63
N PRO A 146 10.78 10.57 -16.36
CA PRO A 146 9.70 9.81 -15.74
C PRO A 146 10.21 8.66 -14.87
N ASN A 147 9.57 8.43 -13.72
CA ASN A 147 9.92 7.38 -12.75
C ASN A 147 11.34 7.49 -12.13
N VAL A 148 11.99 8.63 -12.28
CA VAL A 148 13.28 8.92 -11.64
C VAL A 148 13.11 10.13 -10.74
N ASN A 149 13.29 9.93 -9.44
CA ASN A 149 13.28 10.97 -8.42
C ASN A 149 14.63 10.97 -7.69
N PHE A 150 14.91 12.01 -6.91
CA PHE A 150 16.07 12.09 -6.03
C PHE A 150 15.64 12.16 -4.58
N LEU A 151 16.29 11.36 -3.75
CA LEU A 151 16.17 11.40 -2.30
C LEU A 151 17.36 12.17 -1.71
N SER A 152 17.05 13.09 -0.79
CA SER A 152 18.03 13.73 0.10
C SER A 152 17.59 13.48 1.54
N CYS A 153 18.56 13.22 2.42
CA CYS A 153 18.31 12.95 3.83
C CYS A 153 19.07 13.93 4.69
N TYR A 154 18.42 14.41 5.74
CA TYR A 154 18.93 15.45 6.64
C TYR A 154 18.75 15.00 8.09
N THR A 155 19.78 15.20 8.91
CA THR A 155 19.67 15.09 10.37
C THR A 155 19.13 16.40 10.93
N TYR A 156 18.44 16.30 12.06
CA TYR A 156 18.12 17.45 12.91
C TYR A 156 18.75 17.21 14.29
N SER A 157 19.42 18.19 14.84
CA SER A 157 19.99 18.11 16.18
C SER A 157 20.30 19.51 16.75
N ASN A 158 19.89 19.76 17.99
CA ASN A 158 20.13 21.00 18.70
C ASN A 158 19.71 22.25 17.89
N GLY A 159 18.54 22.23 17.29
CA GLY A 159 18.01 23.35 16.50
C GLY A 159 18.71 23.61 15.17
N THR A 160 19.50 22.65 14.67
CA THR A 160 20.18 22.77 13.37
C THR A 160 20.04 21.48 12.56
N THR A 161 20.06 21.63 11.25
CA THR A 161 20.01 20.50 10.32
C THR A 161 21.33 20.35 9.55
N SER A 162 21.63 19.12 9.09
CA SER A 162 22.74 18.87 8.18
C SER A 162 22.42 17.74 7.20
N THR A 163 22.99 17.81 6.00
CA THR A 163 22.77 16.79 4.96
C THR A 163 23.62 15.56 5.22
N ILE A 164 23.01 14.37 5.22
CA ILE A 164 23.70 13.08 5.31
C ILE A 164 23.65 12.28 4.01
N GLN A 165 22.74 12.62 3.10
CA GLN A 165 22.66 12.06 1.76
C GLN A 165 22.06 13.09 0.82
N ALA A 166 22.58 13.19 -0.40
CA ALA A 166 22.01 14.01 -1.46
C ALA A 166 22.01 13.26 -2.79
N GLY A 167 20.92 13.39 -3.54
CA GLY A 167 20.83 12.93 -4.91
C GLY A 167 20.79 11.42 -5.11
N GLN A 168 20.32 10.64 -4.14
CA GLN A 168 20.10 9.19 -4.31
C GLN A 168 18.91 8.95 -5.24
N SER A 169 19.14 8.33 -6.40
CA SER A 169 18.07 8.02 -7.35
C SER A 169 17.09 6.97 -6.81
N TYR A 170 15.79 7.18 -7.06
CA TYR A 170 14.73 6.22 -6.73
C TYR A 170 13.50 6.38 -7.64
N SER A 171 12.72 5.31 -7.78
CA SER A 171 11.34 5.32 -8.31
C SER A 171 10.31 5.17 -7.18
N ALA A 172 10.68 4.49 -6.08
CA ALA A 172 10.01 4.46 -4.78
C ALA A 172 11.04 4.23 -3.69
N PHE A 173 10.80 4.71 -2.46
CA PHE A 173 11.63 4.38 -1.31
C PHE A 173 10.79 4.07 -0.07
N TYR A 174 11.38 3.38 0.87
CA TYR A 174 10.78 2.98 2.15
C TYR A 174 11.82 3.05 3.24
N CYS A 175 11.38 3.45 4.45
CA CYS A 175 12.21 3.49 5.63
C CYS A 175 11.71 2.45 6.63
N GLY A 176 12.63 1.80 7.33
CA GLY A 176 12.33 0.86 8.39
C GLY A 176 13.43 -0.16 8.61
N SER A 177 13.28 -0.96 9.66
CA SER A 177 14.24 -2.02 10.01
C SER A 177 13.97 -3.26 9.16
N LEU A 178 14.88 -3.53 8.20
CA LEU A 178 14.79 -4.67 7.29
C LEU A 178 15.73 -5.81 7.63
N ASP A 179 16.72 -5.57 8.46
CA ASP A 179 17.84 -6.49 8.71
C ASP A 179 17.91 -7.05 10.13
N ASN A 180 16.84 -6.90 10.91
CA ASN A 180 16.75 -7.27 12.33
C ASN A 180 17.77 -6.57 13.25
N SER A 181 18.49 -5.57 12.79
CA SER A 181 19.40 -4.78 13.63
C SER A 181 18.66 -3.89 14.63
N GLY A 182 17.37 -3.67 14.41
CA GLY A 182 16.57 -2.70 15.15
C GLY A 182 16.78 -1.26 14.69
N LYS A 183 17.61 -1.05 13.66
CA LYS A 183 17.86 0.25 13.04
C LYS A 183 17.02 0.40 11.79
N ASP A 184 16.57 1.61 11.54
CA ASP A 184 15.96 1.91 10.29
C ASP A 184 17.01 2.07 9.18
N GLY A 185 16.76 1.44 8.05
CA GLY A 185 17.45 1.67 6.81
C GLY A 185 16.54 2.29 5.77
N VAL A 186 17.12 2.77 4.69
CA VAL A 186 16.37 3.29 3.54
C VAL A 186 16.47 2.31 2.39
N MET A 187 15.35 1.73 1.98
CA MET A 187 15.27 0.91 0.77
C MET A 187 14.85 1.78 -0.41
N THR A 188 15.74 1.95 -1.39
CA THR A 188 15.37 2.56 -2.68
C THR A 188 15.07 1.48 -3.70
N LEU A 189 13.99 1.66 -4.45
CA LEU A 189 13.54 0.82 -5.56
C LEU A 189 13.66 1.63 -6.84
N ASN A 190 14.39 1.15 -7.83
CA ASN A 190 14.52 1.77 -9.13
C ASN A 190 13.87 0.91 -10.22
N LEU A 191 13.07 1.53 -11.07
CA LEU A 191 12.63 0.98 -12.34
C LEU A 191 13.79 1.06 -13.36
N PHE A 192 13.75 0.19 -14.35
CA PHE A 192 14.69 0.29 -15.46
C PHE A 192 14.42 1.55 -16.29
N THR A 193 15.43 2.36 -16.49
CA THR A 193 15.44 3.54 -17.37
C THR A 193 16.75 3.62 -18.12
N ALA A 194 16.93 4.64 -18.96
CA ALA A 194 18.21 4.87 -19.63
C ALA A 194 19.37 5.12 -18.64
N ASP A 195 19.04 5.69 -17.47
CA ASP A 195 20.04 6.12 -16.48
C ASP A 195 20.11 5.19 -15.24
N ASN A 196 19.13 4.30 -15.08
CA ASN A 196 19.03 3.43 -13.88
C ASN A 196 18.77 1.97 -14.26
N GLU A 197 19.45 1.06 -13.58
CA GLU A 197 19.11 -0.37 -13.58
C GLU A 197 17.87 -0.61 -12.72
N ALA A 198 17.06 -1.62 -13.07
CA ALA A 198 16.00 -2.13 -12.20
C ALA A 198 16.64 -2.81 -10.97
N LYS A 199 16.61 -2.13 -9.84
CA LYS A 199 17.38 -2.55 -8.67
C LYS A 199 16.73 -2.05 -7.36
N ALA A 200 16.74 -2.89 -6.33
CA ALA A 200 16.52 -2.49 -4.95
C ALA A 200 17.87 -2.32 -4.25
N THR A 201 18.02 -1.25 -3.47
CA THR A 201 19.23 -0.96 -2.71
C THR A 201 18.88 -0.58 -1.28
N LEU A 202 19.44 -1.30 -0.31
CA LEU A 202 19.35 -0.96 1.10
C LEU A 202 20.51 -0.03 1.45
N LEU A 203 20.17 1.16 1.91
CA LEU A 203 21.10 2.16 2.42
C LEU A 203 21.05 2.14 3.94
N GLU A 204 22.22 2.20 4.55
CA GLU A 204 22.41 2.33 6.00
C GLU A 204 23.31 3.52 6.34
N TYR A 205 23.17 4.01 7.56
CA TYR A 205 24.00 5.11 8.05
C TYR A 205 25.33 4.63 8.60
N ASP A 206 26.40 5.22 8.08
CA ASP A 206 27.78 5.04 8.58
C ASP A 206 28.09 6.17 9.57
N LYS A 207 28.23 5.84 10.84
CA LYS A 207 28.49 6.82 11.91
C LYS A 207 29.85 7.50 11.77
N GLU A 208 30.86 6.81 11.22
CA GLU A 208 32.21 7.37 11.07
C GLU A 208 32.24 8.36 9.92
N LYS A 209 31.62 8.03 8.80
CA LYS A 209 31.55 8.89 7.62
C LYS A 209 30.41 9.91 7.68
N ARG A 210 29.46 9.72 8.60
CA ARG A 210 28.25 10.56 8.77
C ARG A 210 27.43 10.67 7.47
N MET A 211 27.25 9.58 6.78
CA MET A 211 26.53 9.48 5.51
C MET A 211 25.85 8.13 5.31
N LEU A 212 24.85 8.07 4.45
CA LEU A 212 24.28 6.81 4.02
C LEU A 212 25.22 6.10 3.03
N PHE A 213 25.28 4.78 3.10
CA PHE A 213 26.01 3.94 2.15
C PHE A 213 25.16 2.76 1.70
N ALA A 214 25.38 2.25 0.50
CA ALA A 214 24.73 1.06 0.01
C ALA A 214 25.27 -0.19 0.73
N LYS A 215 24.50 -0.74 1.66
CA LYS A 215 24.81 -1.99 2.37
C LYS A 215 24.69 -3.19 1.47
N ALA A 216 23.58 -3.28 0.73
CA ALA A 216 23.29 -4.38 -0.18
C ALA A 216 22.40 -3.92 -1.33
N SER A 217 22.45 -4.63 -2.44
CA SER A 217 21.53 -4.42 -3.53
C SER A 217 21.14 -5.74 -4.21
N VAL A 218 19.98 -5.75 -4.89
CA VAL A 218 19.48 -6.91 -5.65
C VAL A 218 18.77 -6.43 -6.91
N SER A 219 18.92 -7.17 -8.00
CA SER A 219 18.23 -6.89 -9.26
C SER A 219 16.72 -7.07 -9.11
N MET A 220 15.98 -6.19 -9.76
CA MET A 220 14.54 -6.25 -9.94
C MET A 220 14.20 -6.57 -11.40
N ASP A 221 12.94 -6.89 -11.67
CA ASP A 221 12.48 -7.18 -13.03
C ASP A 221 12.50 -5.92 -13.91
N PRO A 222 13.37 -5.86 -14.94
CA PRO A 222 13.49 -4.69 -15.80
C PRO A 222 12.29 -4.48 -16.75
N ASN A 223 11.38 -5.47 -16.86
CA ASN A 223 10.17 -5.34 -17.66
C ASN A 223 9.04 -4.63 -16.88
N VAL A 224 9.20 -4.43 -15.59
CA VAL A 224 8.27 -3.64 -14.77
C VAL A 224 8.47 -2.17 -15.13
N VAL A 225 7.41 -1.55 -15.66
CA VAL A 225 7.42 -0.13 -16.07
C VAL A 225 6.75 0.79 -15.05
N LYS A 226 6.02 0.22 -14.08
CA LYS A 226 5.34 0.97 -13.04
C LYS A 226 5.13 0.10 -11.80
N PHE A 227 5.39 0.63 -10.63
CA PHE A 227 4.92 0.05 -9.37
C PHE A 227 3.44 0.41 -9.17
N ARG A 228 2.60 -0.59 -9.01
CA ARG A 228 1.16 -0.43 -8.79
C ARG A 228 0.81 -0.42 -7.31
N HIS A 229 1.47 -1.30 -6.56
CA HIS A 229 1.29 -1.40 -5.12
C HIS A 229 2.61 -1.86 -4.49
N VAL A 230 2.95 -1.30 -3.34
CA VAL A 230 4.15 -1.68 -2.60
C VAL A 230 3.78 -1.74 -1.12
N VAL A 231 4.11 -2.85 -0.49
CA VAL A 231 3.84 -3.11 0.91
C VAL A 231 5.16 -3.38 1.62
N PHE A 232 5.43 -2.63 2.69
CA PHE A 232 6.40 -3.01 3.70
C PHE A 232 5.68 -3.82 4.77
N GLY A 233 6.13 -5.05 5.05
CA GLY A 233 5.44 -5.93 5.97
C GLY A 233 6.26 -7.15 6.38
N GLU A 234 5.61 -8.04 7.11
CA GLU A 234 6.21 -9.31 7.51
C GLU A 234 5.99 -10.37 6.42
N LEU A 235 7.02 -11.16 6.19
CA LEU A 235 7.02 -12.43 5.49
C LEU A 235 7.00 -13.55 6.53
N GLU A 236 6.93 -14.83 6.11
CA GLU A 236 7.02 -15.92 7.08
C GLU A 236 8.28 -15.84 7.95
N ASN A 237 8.21 -16.39 9.16
CA ASN A 237 9.29 -16.43 10.16
C ASN A 237 9.74 -15.04 10.65
N ASN A 238 8.82 -14.06 10.69
CA ASN A 238 9.06 -12.69 11.15
C ASN A 238 10.17 -11.95 10.36
N VAL A 239 10.38 -12.33 9.11
CA VAL A 239 11.31 -11.63 8.23
C VAL A 239 10.60 -10.39 7.67
N LYS A 240 11.19 -9.23 7.89
CA LYS A 240 10.71 -7.99 7.28
C LYS A 240 11.06 -7.95 5.79
N GLY A 241 10.14 -7.47 4.97
CA GLY A 241 10.37 -7.38 3.53
C GLY A 241 9.54 -6.31 2.85
N ILE A 242 9.86 -6.06 1.61
CA ILE A 242 9.08 -5.21 0.72
C ILE A 242 8.51 -6.09 -0.38
N VAL A 243 7.18 -6.09 -0.50
CA VAL A 243 6.47 -6.79 -1.57
C VAL A 243 6.00 -5.77 -2.59
N VAL A 244 6.41 -5.94 -3.84
CA VAL A 244 6.18 -5.00 -4.93
C VAL A 244 5.31 -5.64 -5.99
N ASP A 245 4.12 -5.13 -6.20
CA ASP A 245 3.29 -5.45 -7.37
C ASP A 245 3.59 -4.47 -8.49
N GLY A 246 4.31 -4.93 -9.48
CA GLY A 246 4.72 -4.16 -10.64
C GLY A 246 3.89 -4.49 -11.87
N ALA A 247 3.63 -3.51 -12.72
CA ALA A 247 2.97 -3.69 -14.01
C ALA A 247 3.99 -3.71 -15.15
N TYR A 248 3.80 -4.63 -16.09
CA TYR A 248 4.44 -4.61 -17.41
C TYR A 248 3.77 -3.58 -18.33
N ALA A 249 4.37 -3.30 -19.47
CA ALA A 249 3.77 -2.44 -20.49
C ALA A 249 2.44 -2.98 -21.04
N SER A 250 2.19 -4.29 -20.92
CA SER A 250 0.92 -4.96 -21.24
C SER A 250 -0.16 -4.85 -20.17
N ASP A 251 0.10 -4.11 -19.07
CA ASP A 251 -0.71 -4.06 -17.86
C ASP A 251 -0.83 -5.38 -17.06
N GLU A 252 -0.11 -6.42 -17.45
CA GLU A 252 0.04 -7.62 -16.64
C GLU A 252 0.83 -7.30 -15.36
N LEU A 253 0.41 -7.88 -14.24
CA LEU A 253 1.03 -7.68 -12.93
C LEU A 253 1.98 -8.84 -12.59
N VAL A 254 3.10 -8.49 -11.97
CA VAL A 254 4.01 -9.43 -11.31
C VAL A 254 4.31 -8.96 -9.91
N THR A 255 4.56 -9.90 -9.00
CA THR A 255 5.00 -9.59 -7.63
C THR A 255 6.47 -9.94 -7.45
N GLN A 256 7.19 -9.09 -6.75
CA GLN A 256 8.55 -9.30 -6.30
C GLN A 256 8.57 -9.20 -4.76
N ALA A 257 9.26 -10.11 -4.09
CA ALA A 257 9.41 -10.11 -2.64
C ALA A 257 10.90 -9.88 -2.30
N ILE A 258 11.18 -8.72 -1.73
CA ILE A 258 12.54 -8.25 -1.46
C ILE A 258 12.74 -8.27 0.05
N TYR A 259 13.77 -8.98 0.51
CA TYR A 259 14.12 -9.06 1.92
C TYR A 259 15.64 -9.15 2.14
N PHE A 260 16.10 -8.78 3.32
CA PHE A 260 17.49 -8.93 3.70
C PHE A 260 17.69 -10.30 4.37
N ASN A 261 18.60 -11.11 3.81
CA ASN A 261 19.01 -12.36 4.41
C ASN A 261 20.17 -12.08 5.37
N ASN A 262 19.90 -12.13 6.67
CA ASN A 262 20.87 -11.79 7.71
C ASN A 262 22.06 -12.78 7.76
N ASP A 263 21.84 -14.06 7.49
CA ASP A 263 22.89 -15.08 7.54
C ASP A 263 23.93 -14.89 6.43
N LEU A 264 23.46 -14.46 5.25
CA LEU A 264 24.33 -14.24 4.09
C LEU A 264 24.72 -12.77 3.92
N ALA A 265 24.13 -11.86 4.69
CA ALA A 265 24.30 -10.41 4.59
C ALA A 265 24.02 -9.85 3.16
N VAL A 266 22.96 -10.32 2.51
CA VAL A 266 22.59 -9.91 1.15
C VAL A 266 21.08 -9.63 1.03
N LEU A 267 20.71 -8.76 0.11
CA LEU A 267 19.33 -8.65 -0.34
C LEU A 267 18.95 -9.80 -1.28
N ARG A 268 17.72 -10.29 -1.16
CA ARG A 268 17.16 -11.37 -1.97
C ARG A 268 15.87 -10.88 -2.65
N ASN A 269 15.64 -11.36 -3.88
CA ASN A 269 14.42 -11.17 -4.66
C ASN A 269 14.10 -12.45 -5.44
N PRO A 270 13.74 -13.55 -4.79
CA PRO A 270 13.71 -14.87 -5.42
C PRO A 270 12.51 -15.09 -6.36
N LEU A 271 11.46 -14.27 -6.29
CA LEU A 271 10.34 -14.33 -7.22
C LEU A 271 10.71 -13.80 -8.62
N TYR A 272 11.72 -12.93 -8.71
CA TYR A 272 12.31 -12.56 -9.99
C TYR A 272 13.54 -13.41 -10.27
N ARG A 273 13.52 -14.10 -11.40
CA ARG A 273 14.67 -14.83 -11.94
C ARG A 273 14.73 -14.58 -13.44
N GLU A 274 15.85 -14.07 -13.91
CA GLU A 274 16.07 -13.86 -15.34
C GLU A 274 15.77 -15.13 -16.13
N ARG A 275 15.04 -15.02 -17.24
CA ARG A 275 14.63 -16.12 -18.14
C ARG A 275 13.60 -17.11 -17.56
N TYR A 276 13.08 -16.89 -16.38
CA TYR A 276 12.01 -17.70 -15.81
C TYR A 276 10.73 -16.89 -15.70
N LYS A 277 9.60 -17.54 -15.99
CA LYS A 277 8.31 -16.90 -15.79
C LYS A 277 8.08 -16.69 -14.30
N ASN A 278 7.75 -15.46 -13.93
CA ASN A 278 7.38 -15.15 -12.56
C ASN A 278 6.06 -15.88 -12.21
N PRO A 279 5.99 -16.67 -11.13
CA PRO A 279 4.79 -17.45 -10.77
C PRO A 279 3.59 -16.59 -10.43
N THR A 280 3.80 -15.30 -10.14
CA THR A 280 2.73 -14.36 -9.77
C THR A 280 2.19 -13.55 -10.96
N LEU A 281 2.66 -13.84 -12.20
CA LEU A 281 2.18 -13.14 -13.40
C LEU A 281 0.67 -13.33 -13.56
N ARG A 282 -0.05 -12.21 -13.62
CA ARG A 282 -1.51 -12.16 -13.67
C ARG A 282 -2.03 -10.98 -14.49
N THR A 283 -3.23 -11.14 -15.04
CA THR A 283 -3.94 -10.11 -15.82
C THR A 283 -5.03 -9.40 -15.01
N VAL A 284 -5.26 -9.80 -13.78
CA VAL A 284 -6.29 -9.24 -12.90
C VAL A 284 -5.67 -8.35 -11.83
N GLY A 285 -6.38 -7.25 -11.47
CA GLY A 285 -5.94 -6.24 -10.53
C GLY A 285 -6.11 -6.68 -9.06
N VAL A 286 -5.43 -7.75 -8.66
CA VAL A 286 -5.36 -8.18 -7.26
C VAL A 286 -3.95 -7.91 -6.74
N TYR A 287 -3.85 -7.21 -5.62
CA TYR A 287 -2.59 -6.77 -5.05
C TYR A 287 -2.21 -7.56 -3.81
N SER A 288 -0.93 -7.52 -3.48
CA SER A 288 -0.37 -8.11 -2.27
C SER A 288 -0.75 -7.27 -1.06
N GLU A 289 -1.30 -7.90 -0.03
CA GLU A 289 -1.75 -7.23 1.20
C GLU A 289 -1.93 -8.27 2.31
N ASP A 290 -1.97 -7.87 3.57
CA ASP A 290 -2.40 -8.74 4.67
C ASP A 290 -3.95 -8.76 4.71
N VAL A 291 -4.54 -9.82 4.12
CA VAL A 291 -6.01 -9.90 3.95
C VAL A 291 -6.75 -10.43 5.17
N ASP A 292 -6.06 -11.07 6.10
CA ASP A 292 -6.67 -11.69 7.29
C ASP A 292 -6.13 -11.16 8.62
N ASN A 293 -5.32 -10.08 8.56
CA ASN A 293 -4.75 -9.35 9.71
C ASN A 293 -3.85 -10.25 10.60
N ASP A 294 -3.12 -11.18 9.99
CA ASP A 294 -2.11 -11.97 10.67
C ASP A 294 -0.70 -11.34 10.65
N ARG A 295 -0.56 -10.16 10.05
CA ARG A 295 0.63 -9.35 9.81
C ARG A 295 1.55 -9.87 8.71
N ILE A 296 1.26 -11.01 8.12
CA ILE A 296 2.04 -11.56 7.01
C ILE A 296 1.42 -11.09 5.69
N VAL A 297 2.23 -10.57 4.80
CA VAL A 297 1.76 -10.13 3.49
C VAL A 297 1.36 -11.33 2.63
N ASP A 298 0.10 -11.36 2.21
CA ASP A 298 -0.43 -12.35 1.28
C ASP A 298 -0.14 -11.96 -0.17
N ILE A 299 0.53 -12.85 -0.89
CA ILE A 299 0.90 -12.65 -2.29
C ILE A 299 -0.07 -13.40 -3.20
N PRO A 300 -0.77 -12.72 -4.13
CA PRO A 300 -1.73 -13.36 -5.02
C PRO A 300 -1.05 -14.09 -6.18
N THR A 301 -1.50 -15.30 -6.45
CA THR A 301 -1.31 -15.98 -7.73
C THR A 301 -2.66 -16.25 -8.36
N VAL A 302 -2.72 -16.28 -9.70
CA VAL A 302 -3.97 -16.39 -10.44
C VAL A 302 -3.88 -17.53 -11.45
N GLU A 303 -4.91 -18.36 -11.47
CA GLU A 303 -5.07 -19.40 -12.49
C GLU A 303 -6.51 -19.45 -12.99
N LYS A 304 -6.69 -19.87 -14.23
CA LYS A 304 -8.02 -20.11 -14.80
C LYS A 304 -8.71 -21.30 -14.14
N LEU A 305 -9.95 -21.12 -13.76
CA LEU A 305 -10.80 -22.27 -13.44
C LEU A 305 -11.11 -23.10 -14.69
N PRO A 306 -11.44 -24.40 -14.53
CA PRO A 306 -11.77 -25.28 -15.65
C PRO A 306 -12.84 -24.68 -16.56
N SER A 307 -12.55 -24.62 -17.88
CA SER A 307 -13.45 -24.00 -18.87
C SER A 307 -13.49 -24.72 -20.22
N ALA A 308 -12.74 -25.81 -20.39
CA ALA A 308 -12.65 -26.51 -21.67
C ALA A 308 -14.02 -27.05 -22.12
N GLY A 309 -14.49 -26.66 -23.32
CA GLY A 309 -15.77 -27.08 -23.86
C GLY A 309 -17.00 -26.34 -23.33
N VAL A 310 -16.80 -25.30 -22.50
CA VAL A 310 -17.86 -24.37 -22.09
C VAL A 310 -18.13 -23.39 -23.24
N ASP A 311 -19.40 -23.04 -23.45
CA ASP A 311 -19.80 -22.02 -24.42
C ASP A 311 -19.03 -20.71 -24.12
N SER A 312 -18.50 -20.07 -25.15
CA SER A 312 -17.75 -18.83 -25.05
C SER A 312 -18.57 -17.65 -24.47
N ALA A 313 -19.90 -17.75 -24.48
CA ALA A 313 -20.79 -16.78 -23.85
C ALA A 313 -20.76 -16.86 -22.31
N VAL A 314 -20.30 -17.99 -21.75
CA VAL A 314 -20.16 -18.18 -20.30
C VAL A 314 -18.80 -17.71 -19.84
N LYS A 315 -18.76 -16.64 -19.05
CA LYS A 315 -17.52 -16.06 -18.51
C LYS A 315 -17.07 -16.84 -17.26
N ILE A 316 -16.18 -17.82 -17.44
CA ILE A 316 -15.55 -18.49 -16.30
C ILE A 316 -14.60 -17.53 -15.60
N THR A 317 -14.71 -17.40 -14.29
CA THR A 317 -13.85 -16.55 -13.49
C THR A 317 -12.49 -17.19 -13.21
N ASP A 318 -11.55 -16.37 -12.77
CA ASP A 318 -10.25 -16.81 -12.31
C ASP A 318 -10.32 -17.29 -10.84
N LYS A 319 -9.45 -18.23 -10.50
CA LYS A 319 -9.14 -18.56 -9.12
C LYS A 319 -7.94 -17.73 -8.67
N VAL A 320 -8.11 -16.99 -7.59
CA VAL A 320 -7.03 -16.27 -6.91
C VAL A 320 -6.61 -17.07 -5.69
N THR A 321 -5.34 -17.43 -5.64
CA THR A 321 -4.73 -18.06 -4.45
C THR A 321 -3.95 -17.00 -3.69
N ARG A 322 -4.26 -16.80 -2.43
CA ARG A 322 -3.42 -16.02 -1.49
C ARG A 322 -2.35 -16.94 -0.93
N ASN A 323 -1.11 -16.52 -1.02
CA ASN A 323 0.04 -17.28 -0.58
C ASN A 323 0.86 -16.44 0.39
N THR A 324 1.43 -17.05 1.43
CA THR A 324 2.53 -16.45 2.18
C THR A 324 3.85 -16.71 1.45
N PHE A 325 4.85 -15.88 1.67
CA PHE A 325 6.18 -16.12 1.13
C PHE A 325 7.11 -16.59 2.24
N SER A 326 7.77 -17.74 2.01
CA SER A 326 8.77 -18.31 2.92
C SER A 326 10.18 -17.93 2.50
N PRO A 327 10.88 -17.04 3.23
CA PRO A 327 12.27 -16.72 2.96
C PRO A 327 13.21 -17.91 3.08
N ALA A 328 12.93 -18.85 3.98
CA ALA A 328 13.76 -20.04 4.21
C ALA A 328 13.79 -20.99 3.01
N GLY A 329 12.63 -21.20 2.37
CA GLY A 329 12.51 -22.06 1.20
C GLY A 329 12.51 -21.30 -0.14
N GLU A 330 12.46 -19.99 -0.11
CA GLU A 330 12.22 -19.12 -1.28
C GLU A 330 10.98 -19.56 -2.10
N THR A 331 9.92 -19.93 -1.39
CA THR A 331 8.69 -20.51 -1.97
C THR A 331 7.45 -19.75 -1.56
N LEU A 332 6.45 -19.80 -2.44
CA LEU A 332 5.09 -19.39 -2.12
C LEU A 332 4.35 -20.56 -1.48
N ASN A 333 3.80 -20.36 -0.29
CA ASN A 333 3.02 -21.33 0.46
C ASN A 333 1.54 -20.98 0.38
N ARG A 334 0.75 -21.87 -0.24
CA ARG A 334 -0.69 -21.65 -0.42
C ARG A 334 -1.40 -21.52 0.94
N LYS A 335 -2.19 -20.47 1.08
CA LYS A 335 -3.00 -20.17 2.28
C LYS A 335 -4.49 -20.40 2.00
N ASN A 336 -5.06 -19.64 1.08
CA ASN A 336 -6.48 -19.71 0.74
C ASN A 336 -6.72 -19.45 -0.74
N ASP A 337 -7.79 -20.07 -1.29
CA ASP A 337 -8.26 -19.81 -2.65
C ASP A 337 -9.57 -19.03 -2.64
N TYR A 338 -9.76 -18.20 -3.67
CA TYR A 338 -10.95 -17.39 -3.85
C TYR A 338 -11.38 -17.36 -5.31
N ALA A 339 -12.70 -17.33 -5.54
CA ALA A 339 -13.29 -16.88 -6.79
C ALA A 339 -13.74 -15.41 -6.60
N ILE A 340 -13.51 -14.54 -7.59
CA ILE A 340 -13.77 -13.11 -7.48
C ILE A 340 -14.74 -12.65 -8.55
N ASN A 341 -15.75 -11.87 -8.16
CA ASN A 341 -16.58 -11.07 -9.05
C ASN A 341 -16.13 -9.61 -8.96
N PHE A 342 -15.32 -9.17 -9.92
CA PHE A 342 -14.81 -7.80 -9.97
C PHE A 342 -15.88 -6.78 -10.32
N ASP A 343 -16.90 -7.16 -11.09
CA ASP A 343 -17.93 -6.25 -11.57
C ASP A 343 -18.84 -5.77 -10.41
N TYR A 344 -19.04 -6.63 -9.41
CA TYR A 344 -19.87 -6.35 -8.23
C TYR A 344 -19.09 -6.34 -6.91
N GLY A 345 -17.76 -6.41 -6.97
CA GLY A 345 -16.88 -6.18 -5.84
C GLY A 345 -17.05 -7.19 -4.70
N PHE A 346 -17.12 -8.49 -4.99
CA PHE A 346 -17.14 -9.51 -3.95
C PHE A 346 -16.28 -10.72 -4.30
N LEU A 347 -15.89 -11.45 -3.29
CA LEU A 347 -15.15 -12.70 -3.40
C LEU A 347 -15.80 -13.80 -2.57
N VAL A 348 -15.53 -15.05 -2.98
CA VAL A 348 -15.96 -16.26 -2.29
C VAL A 348 -14.75 -17.13 -2.02
N LYS A 349 -14.48 -17.38 -0.75
CA LYS A 349 -13.43 -18.31 -0.32
C LYS A 349 -13.82 -19.75 -0.73
N ILE A 350 -12.94 -20.40 -1.46
CA ILE A 350 -13.16 -21.78 -1.91
C ILE A 350 -12.81 -22.73 -0.77
N PRO A 351 -13.70 -23.67 -0.41
CA PRO A 351 -13.43 -24.63 0.65
C PRO A 351 -12.16 -25.45 0.38
N ALA A 352 -11.32 -25.62 1.38
CA ALA A 352 -10.09 -26.41 1.26
C ALA A 352 -10.35 -27.90 0.94
N THR A 353 -11.55 -28.38 1.19
CA THR A 353 -11.99 -29.75 0.87
C THR A 353 -12.28 -29.96 -0.62
N TRP A 354 -12.51 -28.87 -1.37
CA TRP A 354 -12.76 -28.97 -2.80
C TRP A 354 -11.47 -29.18 -3.58
N GLN A 355 -11.39 -30.27 -4.32
CA GLN A 355 -10.19 -30.56 -5.09
C GLN A 355 -10.12 -29.67 -6.34
N SER A 356 -8.94 -29.15 -6.63
CA SER A 356 -8.70 -28.38 -7.86
C SER A 356 -9.05 -29.22 -9.09
N GLY A 357 -9.75 -28.60 -10.04
CA GLY A 357 -10.18 -29.28 -11.27
C GLY A 357 -11.48 -30.06 -11.17
N THR A 358 -12.15 -30.08 -9.99
CA THR A 358 -13.46 -30.73 -9.81
C THR A 358 -14.62 -29.75 -9.72
N TYR A 359 -14.37 -28.48 -9.73
CA TYR A 359 -15.35 -27.40 -9.70
C TYR A 359 -14.94 -26.26 -10.64
N THR A 360 -15.89 -25.40 -10.97
CA THR A 360 -15.65 -24.16 -11.69
C THR A 360 -16.65 -23.10 -11.22
N ALA A 361 -16.41 -21.84 -11.58
CA ALA A 361 -17.32 -20.75 -11.28
C ALA A 361 -17.45 -19.82 -12.48
N ALA A 362 -18.68 -19.43 -12.77
CA ALA A 362 -19.04 -18.53 -13.86
C ALA A 362 -19.63 -17.22 -13.33
N VAL A 363 -19.24 -16.11 -13.94
CA VAL A 363 -19.84 -14.79 -13.69
C VAL A 363 -20.82 -14.50 -14.80
N GLU A 364 -22.06 -14.23 -14.43
CA GLU A 364 -23.14 -13.88 -15.33
C GLU A 364 -23.91 -12.68 -14.79
N ASN A 365 -23.87 -11.53 -15.50
CA ASN A 365 -24.50 -10.28 -15.04
C ASN A 365 -24.13 -9.95 -13.58
N THR A 366 -25.13 -10.00 -12.68
CA THR A 366 -25.01 -9.66 -11.26
C THR A 366 -24.65 -10.85 -10.38
N SER A 367 -24.45 -12.05 -10.96
CA SER A 367 -24.27 -13.28 -10.21
C SER A 367 -22.93 -13.95 -10.45
N MET A 368 -22.53 -14.78 -9.50
CA MET A 368 -21.47 -15.77 -9.62
C MET A 368 -22.02 -17.13 -9.22
N LYS A 369 -21.97 -18.06 -10.15
CA LYS A 369 -22.50 -19.42 -9.99
C LYS A 369 -21.38 -20.42 -9.92
N PHE A 370 -21.43 -21.32 -8.96
CA PHE A 370 -20.50 -22.41 -8.81
C PHE A 370 -21.08 -23.70 -9.37
N PHE A 371 -20.26 -24.46 -10.07
CA PHE A 371 -20.67 -25.73 -10.70
C PHE A 371 -19.69 -26.84 -10.35
N ALA A 372 -20.19 -28.05 -10.23
CA ALA A 372 -19.36 -29.25 -10.30
C ALA A 372 -18.71 -29.31 -11.70
N TRP A 373 -17.46 -29.75 -11.76
CA TRP A 373 -16.74 -29.93 -13.02
C TRP A 373 -16.35 -31.39 -13.20
N GLN A 374 -16.91 -32.03 -14.21
CA GLN A 374 -16.67 -33.42 -14.52
C GLN A 374 -16.62 -33.63 -16.03
N ASP A 375 -15.74 -34.51 -16.49
CA ASP A 375 -15.62 -34.90 -17.92
C ASP A 375 -15.49 -33.71 -18.87
N LYS A 376 -14.80 -32.65 -18.44
CA LYS A 376 -14.62 -31.38 -19.18
C LYS A 376 -15.94 -30.68 -19.53
N LYS A 377 -16.93 -30.76 -18.66
CA LYS A 377 -18.24 -30.11 -18.80
C LYS A 377 -18.71 -29.49 -17.51
N LEU A 378 -19.59 -28.49 -17.65
CA LEU A 378 -20.39 -27.98 -16.54
C LEU A 378 -21.33 -29.09 -16.05
N GLY A 379 -21.21 -29.47 -14.79
CA GLY A 379 -22.10 -30.34 -14.09
C GLY A 379 -23.26 -29.61 -13.42
N SER A 380 -23.75 -30.13 -12.29
CA SER A 380 -24.81 -29.48 -11.51
C SER A 380 -24.34 -28.12 -10.96
N GLU A 381 -25.25 -27.16 -10.90
CA GLU A 381 -25.08 -25.94 -10.13
C GLU A 381 -25.01 -26.30 -8.63
N LEU A 382 -24.06 -25.71 -7.93
CA LEU A 382 -23.83 -25.95 -6.52
C LEU A 382 -24.51 -24.87 -5.68
N PHE A 383 -24.17 -23.63 -5.96
CA PHE A 383 -24.82 -22.46 -5.38
C PHE A 383 -24.54 -21.23 -6.25
N GLU A 384 -25.37 -20.22 -6.07
CA GLU A 384 -25.25 -18.92 -6.69
C GLU A 384 -25.14 -17.85 -5.62
N ILE A 385 -24.27 -16.85 -5.85
CA ILE A 385 -24.30 -15.59 -5.13
C ILE A 385 -24.64 -14.51 -6.12
N ARG A 386 -25.64 -13.71 -5.80
CA ARG A 386 -26.14 -12.63 -6.65
C ARG A 386 -26.21 -11.31 -5.91
N SER A 387 -25.81 -10.27 -6.61
CA SER A 387 -25.96 -8.89 -6.18
C SER A 387 -27.29 -8.32 -6.70
N PHE A 388 -28.06 -7.73 -5.81
CA PHE A 388 -29.31 -7.04 -6.09
C PHE A 388 -29.15 -5.55 -5.77
N ASP A 389 -29.85 -4.69 -6.47
CA ASP A 389 -30.05 -3.32 -6.00
C ASP A 389 -30.78 -3.35 -4.65
N ALA A 390 -30.30 -2.57 -3.66
CA ALA A 390 -30.83 -2.62 -2.30
C ALA A 390 -32.30 -2.23 -2.23
N ALA A 391 -32.74 -1.25 -3.03
CA ALA A 391 -34.13 -0.83 -3.07
C ALA A 391 -35.06 -1.85 -3.79
N ALA A 392 -34.52 -2.53 -4.81
CA ALA A 392 -35.24 -3.62 -5.48
C ALA A 392 -35.42 -4.82 -4.56
N TRP A 393 -34.39 -5.15 -3.78
CA TRP A 393 -34.45 -6.20 -2.74
C TRP A 393 -35.55 -5.94 -1.72
N ASP A 394 -35.66 -4.73 -1.20
CA ASP A 394 -36.69 -4.33 -0.23
C ASP A 394 -38.11 -4.42 -0.78
N GLN A 395 -38.28 -4.28 -2.08
CA GLN A 395 -39.57 -4.42 -2.78
C GLN A 395 -39.90 -5.88 -3.10
N GLY A 396 -39.06 -6.84 -2.74
CA GLY A 396 -39.24 -8.25 -3.04
C GLY A 396 -39.12 -8.59 -4.53
N LYS A 397 -38.40 -7.79 -5.32
CA LYS A 397 -38.20 -8.04 -6.75
C LYS A 397 -37.11 -9.07 -7.00
N ASP A 398 -37.46 -10.14 -7.69
CA ASP A 398 -36.57 -11.18 -8.19
C ASP A 398 -35.69 -11.86 -7.09
N ASN A 399 -36.13 -11.77 -5.82
CA ASN A 399 -35.39 -12.31 -4.68
C ASN A 399 -35.94 -13.62 -4.11
N ASP A 400 -36.96 -14.21 -4.75
CA ASP A 400 -37.54 -15.49 -4.33
C ASP A 400 -36.49 -16.59 -4.31
N GLY A 401 -36.43 -17.31 -3.19
CA GLY A 401 -35.46 -18.41 -2.99
C GLY A 401 -34.06 -17.98 -2.63
N TYR A 402 -33.78 -16.67 -2.51
CA TYR A 402 -32.49 -16.19 -2.06
C TYR A 402 -32.48 -15.83 -0.58
N THR A 403 -31.35 -16.11 0.08
CA THR A 403 -31.08 -15.74 1.46
C THR A 403 -30.00 -14.65 1.49
N VAL A 404 -30.27 -13.52 2.15
CA VAL A 404 -29.31 -12.41 2.24
C VAL A 404 -28.07 -12.83 3.06
N ILE A 405 -26.89 -12.43 2.57
CA ILE A 405 -25.60 -12.59 3.24
C ILE A 405 -25.14 -11.26 3.83
N TYR A 406 -25.12 -10.23 3.01
CA TYR A 406 -24.63 -8.90 3.34
C TYR A 406 -25.45 -7.84 2.63
N ARG A 407 -25.60 -6.68 3.24
CA ARG A 407 -26.29 -5.55 2.66
C ARG A 407 -25.64 -4.23 3.06
N ASP A 408 -25.51 -3.35 2.10
CA ASP A 408 -25.17 -1.94 2.30
C ASP A 408 -26.26 -1.02 1.73
N ASN A 409 -25.96 0.27 1.54
CA ASN A 409 -26.91 1.25 1.00
C ASN A 409 -27.13 1.09 -0.51
N ARG A 410 -26.29 0.37 -1.23
CA ARG A 410 -26.31 0.22 -2.68
C ARG A 410 -26.71 -1.17 -3.12
N TYR A 411 -26.20 -2.20 -2.45
CA TYR A 411 -26.40 -3.59 -2.84
C TYR A 411 -26.89 -4.48 -1.68
N ALA A 412 -27.68 -5.48 -2.03
CA ALA A 412 -27.94 -6.65 -1.21
C ALA A 412 -27.32 -7.87 -1.90
N TYR A 413 -26.38 -8.54 -1.22
CA TYR A 413 -25.76 -9.77 -1.69
C TYR A 413 -26.51 -10.92 -1.05
N ALA A 414 -26.99 -11.84 -1.87
CA ALA A 414 -27.77 -12.98 -1.42
C ALA A 414 -27.35 -14.25 -2.16
N PHE A 415 -27.60 -15.39 -1.57
CA PHE A 415 -27.24 -16.68 -2.16
C PHE A 415 -28.48 -17.57 -2.28
N ARG A 416 -28.37 -18.53 -3.21
CA ARG A 416 -29.27 -19.65 -3.37
C ARG A 416 -28.43 -20.92 -3.39
N ASN A 417 -28.73 -21.86 -2.50
CA ASN A 417 -28.01 -23.14 -2.37
C ASN A 417 -28.76 -24.23 -3.13
N GLU A 418 -28.16 -24.77 -4.17
CA GLU A 418 -28.72 -25.85 -5.01
C GLU A 418 -28.08 -27.20 -4.70
N THR A 419 -27.13 -27.25 -3.76
CA THR A 419 -26.34 -28.45 -3.47
C THR A 419 -27.13 -29.42 -2.59
N VAL A 420 -27.24 -30.68 -3.01
CA VAL A 420 -27.82 -31.73 -2.18
C VAL A 420 -26.86 -32.23 -1.09
N ALA A 421 -27.38 -32.64 0.06
CA ALA A 421 -26.60 -32.98 1.24
C ALA A 421 -25.55 -34.08 1.03
N ASP A 422 -25.78 -35.01 0.09
CA ASP A 422 -24.88 -36.11 -0.23
C ASP A 422 -23.76 -35.70 -1.22
N SER A 423 -23.74 -34.49 -1.69
CA SER A 423 -22.71 -33.99 -2.62
C SER A 423 -21.37 -33.81 -1.92
N PRO A 424 -20.23 -34.17 -2.55
CA PRO A 424 -18.92 -33.85 -2.02
C PRO A 424 -18.64 -32.34 -2.00
N PHE A 425 -19.49 -31.56 -2.64
CA PHE A 425 -19.43 -30.08 -2.69
C PHE A 425 -20.45 -29.44 -1.75
N TYR A 426 -21.16 -30.23 -0.93
CA TYR A 426 -22.17 -29.66 -0.05
C TYR A 426 -21.58 -28.65 0.92
N LEU A 427 -22.24 -27.50 1.00
CA LEU A 427 -22.00 -26.47 1.98
C LEU A 427 -23.32 -26.12 2.67
N THR A 428 -23.28 -25.96 3.96
CA THR A 428 -24.39 -25.38 4.70
C THR A 428 -24.54 -23.90 4.36
N ASP A 429 -25.72 -23.35 4.56
CA ASP A 429 -25.97 -21.92 4.38
C ASP A 429 -25.01 -21.04 5.20
N ASN A 430 -24.62 -21.50 6.38
CA ASN A 430 -23.67 -20.77 7.22
C ASN A 430 -22.25 -20.80 6.65
N GLU A 431 -21.83 -21.90 6.06
CA GLU A 431 -20.53 -21.99 5.38
C GLU A 431 -20.47 -21.09 4.14
N ILE A 432 -21.55 -21.02 3.35
CA ILE A 432 -21.65 -20.10 2.20
C ILE A 432 -21.55 -18.63 2.69
N LYS A 433 -22.28 -18.29 3.75
CA LYS A 433 -22.21 -16.93 4.34
C LYS A 433 -20.81 -16.59 4.83
N THR A 434 -20.12 -17.53 5.48
CA THR A 434 -18.77 -17.33 6.00
C THR A 434 -17.72 -17.25 4.88
N ALA A 435 -17.97 -17.92 3.74
CA ALA A 435 -17.07 -17.87 2.59
C ALA A 435 -17.14 -16.55 1.80
N PHE A 436 -18.21 -15.78 1.97
CA PHE A 436 -18.42 -14.52 1.26
C PHE A 436 -17.71 -13.36 1.93
N SER A 437 -17.14 -12.45 1.11
CA SER A 437 -16.63 -11.16 1.56
C SER A 437 -16.81 -10.12 0.44
N VAL A 438 -17.05 -8.87 0.84
CA VAL A 438 -17.08 -7.74 -0.09
C VAL A 438 -15.65 -7.25 -0.29
N LEU A 439 -15.27 -7.00 -1.54
CA LEU A 439 -14.00 -6.32 -1.84
C LEU A 439 -14.13 -4.87 -1.39
N ASN A 440 -13.25 -4.44 -0.52
CA ASN A 440 -13.15 -3.01 -0.22
C ASN A 440 -12.73 -2.30 -1.51
N PRO A 441 -13.40 -1.22 -1.91
CA PRO A 441 -12.92 -0.41 -3.02
C PRO A 441 -11.55 0.16 -2.64
N SER A 442 -10.53 -0.22 -3.40
CA SER A 442 -9.17 0.31 -3.29
C SER A 442 -9.12 1.78 -3.70
#